data_88d2b4193b10aa89cbecda543ce1c67a
#
_entry.id   88d2b4193b10aa89cbecda543ce1c67a
#
_cell.length_a   1.000
_cell.length_b   1.000
_cell.length_c   1.000
_cell.angle_alpha   90.00
_cell.angle_beta   90.00
_cell.angle_gamma   90.00
#
_symmetry.space_group_name_H-M   'P 1'
#
loop_
_entity.id
_entity.type
_entity.pdbx_description
1 polymer ?
#
loop_
_entity_poly.entity_id
_entity_poly.type
_entity_poly.pdbx_seq_one_letter_code
_entity_poly.pdbx_strand_id
1 'polypeptide(L)'
;MPTDRKDESQDSKAFILAVPSKGRLEEKSTEIFSKAGLPLLRDGARGYQGEMAGNGSVKVEYVSAGDIAARLAEGSAHMGITGEDLLREEIADFNSTIHLVSPLGFGQADVVVAIPDGWVDVTTMNDLADVAAEFRARHGRRLRVATKYTHLTTDFFARHGADDCELVQSFGATEGAPSSGAAEAIVDITSTGATLAANNLRIPNDGIILKSEAQLAASLKANWSDKARAAAKFILTRLEAYQIAKKQIKVCLRFTPNMGAANMRPPEIEQLQSNYGAKLVDISTGATDQGSSYTFILPVNQQAAFMDDMIGNQLFAIGEVSKPDFLYFQRCEMLERLLGRLV
;
A
#
# COMPACT_ATOMS: atom_id res chain seq x y z
N MET A 1 -13.81 -46.86 -29.34
CA MET A 1 -13.39 -45.46 -29.33
C MET A 1 -13.57 -44.93 -27.93
N PRO A 2 -12.53 -44.65 -27.16
CA PRO A 2 -12.67 -44.01 -25.88
C PRO A 2 -12.71 -42.49 -26.11
N THR A 3 -13.77 -41.88 -25.65
CA THR A 3 -13.97 -40.42 -25.62
C THR A 3 -13.04 -39.80 -24.60
N ASP A 4 -12.14 -38.95 -25.07
CA ASP A 4 -11.32 -38.05 -24.30
C ASP A 4 -12.24 -37.15 -23.41
N ARG A 5 -12.36 -37.49 -22.15
CA ARG A 5 -12.79 -36.55 -21.11
C ARG A 5 -11.58 -35.70 -20.81
N LYS A 6 -11.44 -34.60 -21.54
CA LYS A 6 -10.57 -33.50 -21.10
C LYS A 6 -11.03 -33.04 -19.72
N ASP A 7 -10.05 -32.97 -18.87
CA ASP A 7 -10.10 -32.59 -17.48
C ASP A 7 -10.70 -31.16 -17.30
N GLU A 8 -12.03 -31.05 -17.27
CA GLU A 8 -12.78 -29.81 -17.03
C GLU A 8 -12.71 -29.34 -15.56
N SER A 9 -12.01 -30.08 -14.69
CA SER A 9 -12.00 -29.83 -13.25
C SER A 9 -10.98 -28.80 -12.78
N GLN A 10 -9.99 -28.40 -13.58
CA GLN A 10 -8.98 -27.40 -13.19
C GLN A 10 -9.33 -25.94 -13.58
N ASP A 11 -10.23 -25.71 -14.52
CA ASP A 11 -10.55 -24.39 -15.08
C ASP A 11 -11.72 -23.67 -14.36
N SER A 12 -12.27 -24.26 -13.29
CA SER A 12 -13.52 -23.80 -12.67
C SER A 12 -13.38 -23.08 -11.33
N LYS A 13 -12.17 -22.87 -10.80
CA LYS A 13 -12.01 -22.12 -9.54
C LYS A 13 -12.19 -20.63 -9.76
N ALA A 14 -13.18 -20.05 -9.09
CA ALA A 14 -13.42 -18.61 -9.08
C ALA A 14 -12.19 -17.87 -8.52
N PHE A 15 -11.97 -16.64 -8.98
CA PHE A 15 -10.98 -15.74 -8.38
C PHE A 15 -11.40 -15.39 -6.95
N ILE A 16 -10.51 -15.54 -5.97
CA ILE A 16 -10.78 -15.24 -4.56
C ILE A 16 -10.00 -13.99 -4.16
N LEU A 17 -10.75 -12.98 -3.70
CA LEU A 17 -10.24 -11.77 -3.06
C LEU A 17 -10.53 -11.88 -1.55
N ALA A 18 -9.49 -12.00 -0.73
CA ALA A 18 -9.61 -11.99 0.73
C ALA A 18 -9.54 -10.57 1.28
N VAL A 19 -10.53 -10.16 2.07
CA VAL A 19 -10.62 -8.82 2.66
C VAL A 19 -10.84 -8.90 4.17
N PRO A 20 -10.40 -7.87 4.93
CA PRO A 20 -10.64 -7.85 6.37
C PRO A 20 -12.14 -7.92 6.70
N SER A 21 -12.49 -8.67 7.73
CA SER A 21 -13.89 -8.93 8.12
C SER A 21 -14.48 -7.93 9.11
N LYS A 22 -13.64 -7.06 9.72
CA LYS A 22 -14.05 -6.14 10.78
C LYS A 22 -13.08 -4.97 10.97
N GLY A 23 -13.59 -3.93 11.61
CA GLY A 23 -12.79 -2.80 12.08
C GLY A 23 -12.37 -1.85 10.96
N ARG A 24 -11.49 -0.91 11.31
CA ARG A 24 -11.06 0.19 10.43
C ARG A 24 -10.45 -0.30 9.11
N LEU A 25 -9.81 -1.46 9.13
CA LEU A 25 -9.19 -2.03 7.93
C LEU A 25 -10.27 -2.48 6.93
N GLU A 26 -11.36 -3.13 7.39
CA GLU A 26 -12.51 -3.48 6.56
C GLU A 26 -13.18 -2.24 5.95
N GLU A 27 -13.50 -1.25 6.81
CA GLU A 27 -14.18 -0.03 6.38
C GLU A 27 -13.41 0.70 5.28
N LYS A 28 -12.10 0.86 5.47
CA LYS A 28 -11.22 1.54 4.50
C LYS A 28 -11.01 0.73 3.22
N SER A 29 -10.91 -0.59 3.32
CA SER A 29 -10.82 -1.46 2.15
C SER A 29 -12.08 -1.35 1.30
N THR A 30 -13.25 -1.45 1.92
CA THR A 30 -14.55 -1.32 1.25
C THR A 30 -14.72 0.07 0.62
N GLU A 31 -14.32 1.12 1.33
CA GLU A 31 -14.36 2.50 0.82
C GLU A 31 -13.52 2.68 -0.44
N ILE A 32 -12.26 2.21 -0.42
CA ILE A 32 -11.35 2.35 -1.57
C ILE A 32 -11.85 1.55 -2.77
N PHE A 33 -12.27 0.32 -2.57
CA PHE A 33 -12.81 -0.50 -3.65
C PHE A 33 -14.09 0.10 -4.23
N SER A 34 -15.00 0.59 -3.40
CA SER A 34 -16.20 1.29 -3.86
C SER A 34 -15.85 2.53 -4.69
N LYS A 35 -14.92 3.38 -4.22
CA LYS A 35 -14.45 4.57 -4.94
C LYS A 35 -13.72 4.23 -6.24
N ALA A 36 -13.08 3.07 -6.31
CA ALA A 36 -12.46 2.56 -7.53
C ALA A 36 -13.48 1.93 -8.51
N GLY A 37 -14.78 2.00 -8.23
CA GLY A 37 -15.84 1.40 -9.07
C GLY A 37 -15.88 -0.12 -8.96
N LEU A 38 -15.46 -0.68 -7.82
CA LEU A 38 -15.39 -2.11 -7.49
C LEU A 38 -16.16 -2.42 -6.19
N PRO A 39 -17.47 -2.06 -6.06
CA PRO A 39 -18.19 -2.29 -4.82
C PRO A 39 -18.18 -3.76 -4.41
N LEU A 40 -17.87 -4.02 -3.13
CA LEU A 40 -17.90 -5.35 -2.53
C LEU A 40 -19.27 -5.58 -1.91
N LEU A 41 -19.98 -6.59 -2.39
CA LEU A 41 -21.33 -6.95 -1.93
C LEU A 41 -21.21 -8.14 -0.96
N ARG A 42 -21.43 -7.87 0.33
CA ARG A 42 -21.34 -8.88 1.39
C ARG A 42 -22.68 -9.61 1.55
N ASP A 43 -22.66 -10.92 1.74
CA ASP A 43 -23.83 -11.76 1.96
C ASP A 43 -24.36 -11.56 3.38
N GLY A 44 -25.23 -10.54 3.57
CA GLY A 44 -25.73 -10.13 4.89
C GLY A 44 -24.72 -9.36 5.75
N ALA A 45 -25.16 -8.77 6.83
CA ALA A 45 -24.38 -7.83 7.64
C ALA A 45 -23.12 -8.44 8.32
N ARG A 46 -23.07 -9.77 8.47
CA ARG A 46 -21.94 -10.50 9.09
C ARG A 46 -21.51 -11.73 8.30
N GLY A 47 -21.88 -11.81 7.01
CA GLY A 47 -21.47 -12.91 6.12
C GLY A 47 -19.96 -12.98 5.97
N TYR A 48 -19.43 -14.17 5.83
CA TYR A 48 -18.00 -14.39 5.53
C TYR A 48 -17.70 -14.43 4.03
N GLN A 49 -18.74 -14.35 3.21
CA GLN A 49 -18.66 -14.39 1.76
C GLN A 49 -19.35 -13.17 1.14
N GLY A 50 -19.03 -12.92 -0.11
CA GLY A 50 -19.61 -11.88 -0.93
C GLY A 50 -19.12 -11.94 -2.35
N GLU A 51 -19.54 -10.98 -3.15
CA GLU A 51 -19.18 -10.86 -4.56
C GLU A 51 -18.74 -9.43 -4.88
N MET A 52 -18.04 -9.28 -5.99
CA MET A 52 -17.71 -7.96 -6.52
C MET A 52 -18.76 -7.53 -7.53
N ALA A 53 -19.35 -6.35 -7.33
CA ALA A 53 -20.32 -5.82 -8.27
C ALA A 53 -19.72 -5.69 -9.68
N GLY A 54 -20.50 -6.10 -10.69
CA GLY A 54 -20.07 -6.05 -12.09
C GLY A 54 -19.09 -7.15 -12.53
N ASN A 55 -18.68 -8.05 -11.61
CA ASN A 55 -17.86 -9.21 -11.97
C ASN A 55 -18.14 -10.42 -11.05
N GLY A 56 -19.15 -11.21 -11.38
CA GLY A 56 -19.52 -12.42 -10.60
C GLY A 56 -18.47 -13.55 -10.61
N SER A 57 -17.38 -13.41 -11.37
CA SER A 57 -16.27 -14.37 -11.31
C SER A 57 -15.33 -14.10 -10.12
N VAL A 58 -15.47 -12.96 -9.44
CA VAL A 58 -14.71 -12.58 -8.26
C VAL A 58 -15.52 -12.88 -7.01
N LYS A 59 -15.09 -13.85 -6.24
CA LYS A 59 -15.61 -14.13 -4.90
C LYS A 59 -14.82 -13.35 -3.86
N VAL A 60 -15.53 -12.77 -2.92
CA VAL A 60 -14.94 -12.00 -1.82
C VAL A 60 -15.08 -12.81 -0.54
N GLU A 61 -13.99 -12.99 0.19
CA GLU A 61 -13.98 -13.67 1.48
C GLU A 61 -13.58 -12.70 2.59
N TYR A 62 -14.44 -12.56 3.59
CA TYR A 62 -14.23 -11.67 4.74
C TYR A 62 -13.64 -12.46 5.90
N VAL A 63 -12.34 -12.28 6.15
CA VAL A 63 -11.58 -13.06 7.14
C VAL A 63 -10.71 -12.14 8.01
N SER A 64 -10.05 -12.68 9.04
CA SER A 64 -9.12 -11.91 9.85
C SER A 64 -7.86 -11.52 9.04
N ALA A 65 -7.16 -10.47 9.46
CA ALA A 65 -5.95 -10.02 8.78
C ALA A 65 -4.85 -11.10 8.74
N GLY A 66 -4.70 -11.90 9.81
CA GLY A 66 -3.78 -13.04 9.84
C GLY A 66 -4.23 -14.17 8.91
N ASP A 67 -5.54 -14.50 8.88
CA ASP A 67 -6.06 -15.51 7.96
C ASP A 67 -5.86 -15.12 6.49
N ILE A 68 -5.87 -13.80 6.16
CA ILE A 68 -5.56 -13.33 4.81
C ILE A 68 -4.12 -13.68 4.46
N ALA A 69 -3.16 -13.43 5.35
CA ALA A 69 -1.76 -13.78 5.12
C ALA A 69 -1.58 -15.29 4.91
N ALA A 70 -2.20 -16.12 5.74
CA ALA A 70 -2.17 -17.58 5.60
C ALA A 70 -2.75 -18.05 4.26
N ARG A 71 -3.91 -17.51 3.86
CA ARG A 71 -4.56 -17.87 2.57
C ARG A 71 -3.73 -17.48 1.36
N LEU A 72 -3.07 -16.31 1.42
CA LEU A 72 -2.15 -15.89 0.38
C LEU A 72 -0.91 -16.79 0.33
N ALA A 73 -0.37 -17.19 1.49
CA ALA A 73 0.78 -18.09 1.59
C ALA A 73 0.49 -19.49 1.01
N GLU A 74 -0.70 -20.00 1.25
CA GLU A 74 -1.17 -21.30 0.76
C GLU A 74 -1.60 -21.28 -0.71
N GLY A 75 -1.88 -20.11 -1.27
CA GLY A 75 -2.45 -19.96 -2.62
C GLY A 75 -3.96 -20.24 -2.69
N SER A 76 -4.65 -20.30 -1.54
CA SER A 76 -6.11 -20.47 -1.47
C SER A 76 -6.86 -19.16 -1.77
N ALA A 77 -6.22 -17.99 -1.64
CA ALA A 77 -6.67 -16.72 -2.15
C ALA A 77 -5.72 -16.20 -3.24
N HIS A 78 -6.25 -15.58 -4.29
CA HIS A 78 -5.44 -15.00 -5.37
C HIS A 78 -4.88 -13.64 -4.97
N MET A 79 -5.72 -12.80 -4.37
CA MET A 79 -5.34 -11.49 -3.85
C MET A 79 -5.98 -11.27 -2.47
N GLY A 80 -5.36 -10.40 -1.68
CA GLY A 80 -5.89 -10.06 -0.36
C GLY A 80 -5.42 -8.71 0.13
N ILE A 81 -6.14 -8.14 1.10
CA ILE A 81 -5.82 -6.87 1.73
C ILE A 81 -5.46 -7.11 3.19
N THR A 82 -4.21 -6.84 3.56
CA THR A 82 -3.74 -6.94 4.95
C THR A 82 -2.55 -6.02 5.18
N GLY A 83 -2.07 -5.89 6.42
CA GLY A 83 -0.87 -5.13 6.73
C GLY A 83 0.39 -5.80 6.19
N GLU A 84 1.34 -5.00 5.70
CA GLU A 84 2.64 -5.54 5.26
C GLU A 84 3.39 -6.21 6.39
N ASP A 85 3.24 -5.70 7.62
CA ASP A 85 3.81 -6.28 8.84
C ASP A 85 3.40 -7.73 9.05
N LEU A 86 2.10 -8.03 8.90
CA LEU A 86 1.59 -9.40 9.04
C LEU A 86 2.07 -10.30 7.91
N LEU A 87 2.11 -9.81 6.66
CA LEU A 87 2.61 -10.60 5.54
C LEU A 87 4.07 -11.00 5.74
N ARG A 88 4.90 -10.08 6.23
CA ARG A 88 6.33 -10.34 6.45
C ARG A 88 6.61 -11.16 7.71
N GLU A 89 5.76 -11.03 8.72
CA GLU A 89 5.89 -11.84 9.94
C GLU A 89 5.49 -13.30 9.71
N GLU A 90 4.35 -13.51 9.04
CA GLU A 90 3.74 -14.85 8.92
C GLU A 90 4.34 -15.67 7.77
N ILE A 91 5.02 -15.05 6.80
CA ILE A 91 5.46 -15.73 5.58
C ILE A 91 6.99 -15.71 5.46
N ALA A 92 7.63 -16.81 5.86
CA ALA A 92 9.08 -16.93 5.85
C ALA A 92 9.70 -16.69 4.46
N ASP A 93 9.13 -17.31 3.40
CA ASP A 93 9.59 -17.17 2.02
C ASP A 93 8.81 -16.06 1.29
N PHE A 94 8.73 -14.88 1.92
CA PHE A 94 7.90 -13.76 1.46
C PHE A 94 8.10 -13.45 -0.03
N ASN A 95 9.33 -13.24 -0.48
CA ASN A 95 9.64 -12.81 -1.85
C ASN A 95 9.27 -13.82 -2.94
N SER A 96 9.26 -15.12 -2.61
CA SER A 96 8.87 -16.21 -3.55
C SER A 96 7.39 -16.54 -3.48
N THR A 97 6.69 -16.06 -2.45
CA THR A 97 5.30 -16.43 -2.16
C THR A 97 4.32 -15.28 -2.44
N ILE A 98 4.75 -14.04 -2.17
CA ILE A 98 3.87 -12.86 -2.24
C ILE A 98 4.42 -11.82 -3.22
N HIS A 99 3.51 -11.19 -3.93
CA HIS A 99 3.76 -9.94 -4.63
C HIS A 99 2.93 -8.82 -4.02
N LEU A 100 3.59 -7.78 -3.49
CA LEU A 100 2.91 -6.54 -3.08
C LEU A 100 2.50 -5.79 -4.34
N VAL A 101 1.20 -5.78 -4.61
CA VAL A 101 0.64 -5.17 -5.82
C VAL A 101 0.60 -3.67 -5.68
N SER A 102 0.05 -3.19 -4.55
CA SER A 102 -0.08 -1.75 -4.30
C SER A 102 -0.30 -1.43 -2.83
N PRO A 103 0.39 -0.41 -2.29
CA PRO A 103 0.00 0.21 -1.03
C PRO A 103 -1.36 0.90 -1.20
N LEU A 104 -2.18 0.86 -0.15
CA LEU A 104 -3.53 1.41 -0.18
C LEU A 104 -3.64 2.80 0.49
N GLY A 105 -2.57 3.27 1.15
CA GLY A 105 -2.47 4.60 1.74
C GLY A 105 -3.28 4.76 3.03
N PHE A 106 -3.55 3.67 3.74
CA PHE A 106 -4.18 3.67 5.06
C PHE A 106 -3.66 2.52 5.93
N GLY A 107 -4.03 2.53 7.22
CA GLY A 107 -3.65 1.46 8.13
C GLY A 107 -2.15 1.46 8.45
N GLN A 108 -1.52 2.64 8.49
CA GLN A 108 -0.12 2.78 8.88
C GLN A 108 0.08 2.22 10.29
N ALA A 109 1.05 1.33 10.43
CA ALA A 109 1.39 0.65 11.67
C ALA A 109 2.86 0.22 11.62
N ASP A 110 3.76 1.11 12.02
CA ASP A 110 5.20 0.84 12.01
C ASP A 110 5.54 -0.20 13.08
N VAL A 111 6.30 -1.23 12.73
CA VAL A 111 6.88 -2.18 13.67
C VAL A 111 8.14 -1.57 14.23
N VAL A 112 8.20 -1.39 15.54
CA VAL A 112 9.28 -0.67 16.21
C VAL A 112 9.81 -1.41 17.42
N VAL A 113 11.10 -1.24 17.70
CA VAL A 113 11.68 -1.54 19.00
C VAL A 113 11.33 -0.40 19.95
N ALA A 114 10.85 -0.71 21.14
CA ALA A 114 10.60 0.29 22.17
C ALA A 114 11.25 -0.13 23.51
N ILE A 115 11.91 0.82 24.14
CA ILE A 115 12.68 0.66 25.38
C ILE A 115 12.14 1.62 26.44
N PRO A 116 12.37 1.37 27.74
CA PRO A 116 11.99 2.30 28.78
C PRO A 116 12.59 3.69 28.56
N ASP A 117 11.80 4.73 28.73
CA ASP A 117 12.21 6.13 28.54
C ASP A 117 13.35 6.53 29.50
N GLY A 118 13.39 5.90 30.68
CA GLY A 118 14.47 6.08 31.66
C GLY A 118 15.85 5.55 31.23
N TRP A 119 15.95 4.84 30.12
CA TRP A 119 17.24 4.38 29.56
C TRP A 119 17.87 5.48 28.69
N VAL A 120 18.21 6.60 29.32
CA VAL A 120 18.59 7.85 28.63
C VAL A 120 19.81 7.69 27.71
N ASP A 121 20.73 6.80 28.05
CA ASP A 121 21.97 6.55 27.30
C ASP A 121 21.80 5.55 26.12
N VAL A 122 20.63 4.89 25.99
CA VAL A 122 20.34 3.94 24.90
C VAL A 122 19.64 4.68 23.77
N THR A 123 20.37 5.25 22.84
CA THR A 123 19.84 6.08 21.74
C THR A 123 19.73 5.34 20.42
N THR A 124 20.49 4.26 20.25
CA THR A 124 20.55 3.43 19.03
C THR A 124 20.41 1.95 19.36
N MET A 125 20.25 1.13 18.33
CA MET A 125 20.23 -0.33 18.46
C MET A 125 21.60 -0.89 18.91
N ASN A 126 22.71 -0.22 18.57
CA ASN A 126 24.03 -0.59 19.07
C ASN A 126 24.12 -0.40 20.60
N ASP A 127 23.61 0.73 21.11
CA ASP A 127 23.57 0.96 22.55
C ASP A 127 22.71 -0.10 23.26
N LEU A 128 21.61 -0.53 22.62
CA LEU A 128 20.77 -1.62 23.13
C LEU A 128 21.54 -2.96 23.17
N ALA A 129 22.33 -3.25 22.14
CA ALA A 129 23.16 -4.46 22.08
C ALA A 129 24.20 -4.46 23.21
N ASP A 130 24.87 -3.33 23.47
CA ASP A 130 25.82 -3.17 24.56
C ASP A 130 25.14 -3.38 25.92
N VAL A 131 23.97 -2.75 26.12
CA VAL A 131 23.20 -2.94 27.38
C VAL A 131 22.74 -4.39 27.54
N ALA A 132 22.36 -5.08 26.44
CA ALA A 132 21.96 -6.49 26.51
C ALA A 132 23.13 -7.40 26.93
N ALA A 133 24.35 -7.16 26.41
CA ALA A 133 25.57 -7.88 26.78
C ALA A 133 25.92 -7.62 28.25
N GLU A 134 25.89 -6.36 28.72
CA GLU A 134 26.13 -6.02 30.11
C GLU A 134 25.09 -6.62 31.06
N PHE A 135 23.82 -6.58 30.67
CA PHE A 135 22.71 -7.18 31.40
C PHE A 135 22.93 -8.69 31.60
N ARG A 136 23.32 -9.38 30.52
CA ARG A 136 23.65 -10.81 30.59
C ARG A 136 24.82 -11.07 31.55
N ALA A 137 25.87 -10.27 31.48
CA ALA A 137 27.03 -10.42 32.36
C ALA A 137 26.67 -10.23 33.85
N ARG A 138 25.77 -9.28 34.15
CA ARG A 138 25.35 -8.97 35.53
C ARG A 138 24.31 -9.94 36.09
N HIS A 139 23.35 -10.37 35.27
CA HIS A 139 22.16 -11.11 35.71
C HIS A 139 22.22 -12.60 35.38
N GLY A 140 23.19 -13.06 34.58
CA GLY A 140 23.29 -14.46 34.15
C GLY A 140 22.19 -14.93 33.20
N ARG A 141 21.39 -14.00 32.66
CA ARG A 141 20.34 -14.27 31.67
C ARG A 141 20.32 -13.20 30.60
N ARG A 142 19.76 -13.51 29.41
CA ARG A 142 19.58 -12.56 28.34
C ARG A 142 18.55 -11.50 28.69
N LEU A 143 18.63 -10.34 28.03
CA LEU A 143 17.66 -9.28 28.09
C LEU A 143 16.39 -9.73 27.32
N ARG A 144 15.22 -9.69 27.98
CA ARG A 144 13.97 -10.15 27.38
C ARG A 144 13.31 -9.03 26.58
N VAL A 145 12.83 -9.38 25.39
CA VAL A 145 12.07 -8.49 24.48
C VAL A 145 10.73 -9.12 24.20
N ALA A 146 9.66 -8.52 24.71
CA ALA A 146 8.31 -9.03 24.46
C ALA A 146 7.81 -8.61 23.07
N THR A 147 7.32 -9.57 22.29
CA THR A 147 6.81 -9.30 20.94
C THR A 147 5.88 -10.39 20.45
N LYS A 148 5.04 -10.04 19.47
CA LYS A 148 4.34 -10.98 18.59
C LYS A 148 4.99 -11.07 17.18
N TYR A 149 5.96 -10.21 16.90
CA TYR A 149 6.67 -10.12 15.62
C TYR A 149 8.04 -10.80 15.73
N THR A 150 8.03 -12.13 15.91
CA THR A 150 9.25 -12.90 16.20
C THR A 150 10.21 -12.98 15.03
N HIS A 151 9.70 -13.19 13.80
CA HIS A 151 10.54 -13.25 12.59
C HIS A 151 11.18 -11.90 12.28
N LEU A 152 10.38 -10.84 12.18
CA LEU A 152 10.87 -9.50 11.90
C LEU A 152 11.87 -9.04 12.96
N THR A 153 11.62 -9.35 14.24
CA THR A 153 12.51 -8.98 15.34
C THR A 153 13.83 -9.74 15.26
N THR A 154 13.78 -11.05 15.03
CA THR A 154 14.99 -11.89 14.92
C THR A 154 15.90 -11.38 13.82
N ASP A 155 15.36 -11.14 12.62
CA ASP A 155 16.12 -10.65 11.48
C ASP A 155 16.70 -9.25 11.71
N PHE A 156 15.94 -8.40 12.40
CA PHE A 156 16.38 -7.05 12.70
C PHE A 156 17.49 -7.04 13.75
N PHE A 157 17.33 -7.79 14.83
CA PHE A 157 18.31 -7.88 15.91
C PHE A 157 19.63 -8.51 15.45
N ALA A 158 19.57 -9.56 14.61
CA ALA A 158 20.76 -10.16 14.01
C ALA A 158 21.58 -9.15 13.19
N ARG A 159 20.90 -8.26 12.44
CA ARG A 159 21.57 -7.20 11.66
C ARG A 159 22.24 -6.12 12.54
N HIS A 160 21.79 -5.95 13.78
CA HIS A 160 22.30 -4.94 14.71
C HIS A 160 23.19 -5.55 15.82
N GLY A 161 23.51 -6.84 15.75
CA GLY A 161 24.34 -7.52 16.71
C GLY A 161 23.73 -7.63 18.12
N ALA A 162 22.40 -7.54 18.23
CA ALA A 162 21.68 -7.65 19.51
C ALA A 162 21.40 -9.12 19.90
N ASP A 163 22.43 -9.97 19.81
CA ASP A 163 22.33 -11.43 20.03
C ASP A 163 22.06 -11.83 21.50
N ASP A 164 22.32 -10.95 22.44
CA ASP A 164 22.09 -11.16 23.86
C ASP A 164 20.67 -10.80 24.33
N CYS A 165 19.77 -10.58 23.37
CA CYS A 165 18.35 -10.47 23.59
C CYS A 165 17.64 -11.83 23.44
N GLU A 166 16.62 -12.04 24.27
CA GLU A 166 15.74 -13.21 24.24
C GLU A 166 14.31 -12.76 23.92
N LEU A 167 13.72 -13.29 22.84
CA LEU A 167 12.36 -12.95 22.46
C LEU A 167 11.35 -13.72 23.31
N VAL A 168 10.45 -13.00 23.95
CA VAL A 168 9.34 -13.53 24.74
C VAL A 168 8.04 -13.25 24.01
N GLN A 169 7.29 -14.30 23.74
CA GLN A 169 6.03 -14.16 23.00
C GLN A 169 4.99 -13.39 23.83
N SER A 170 4.42 -12.34 23.24
CA SER A 170 3.35 -11.55 23.80
C SER A 170 2.02 -11.87 23.12
N PHE A 171 0.96 -12.08 23.90
CA PHE A 171 -0.39 -12.39 23.41
C PHE A 171 -1.34 -11.19 23.48
N GLY A 172 -0.85 -10.02 23.86
CA GLY A 172 -1.61 -8.76 23.93
C GLY A 172 -1.03 -7.84 25.03
N ALA A 173 -1.37 -6.55 24.95
CA ALA A 173 -0.87 -5.51 25.86
C ALA A 173 0.67 -5.54 26.01
N THR A 174 1.36 -5.70 24.88
CA THR A 174 2.83 -5.82 24.82
C THR A 174 3.53 -4.63 25.47
N GLU A 175 2.96 -3.43 25.32
CA GLU A 175 3.45 -2.17 25.92
C GLU A 175 3.53 -2.19 27.45
N GLY A 176 2.75 -3.03 28.09
CA GLY A 176 2.78 -3.22 29.56
C GLY A 176 3.87 -4.18 30.06
N ALA A 177 4.58 -4.88 29.18
CA ALA A 177 5.56 -5.89 29.58
C ALA A 177 6.73 -5.32 30.40
N PRO A 178 7.32 -4.15 30.11
CA PRO A 178 8.38 -3.57 30.93
C PRO A 178 7.92 -3.16 32.31
N SER A 179 6.77 -2.52 32.44
CA SER A 179 6.22 -2.08 33.73
C SER A 179 5.84 -3.24 34.64
N SER A 180 5.42 -4.38 34.08
CA SER A 180 5.10 -5.61 34.83
C SER A 180 6.33 -6.47 35.13
N GLY A 181 7.52 -6.15 34.60
CA GLY A 181 8.73 -6.96 34.72
C GLY A 181 8.70 -8.25 33.90
N ALA A 182 7.78 -8.38 32.95
CA ALA A 182 7.70 -9.53 32.04
C ALA A 182 8.83 -9.52 30.99
N ALA A 183 9.24 -8.34 30.55
CA ALA A 183 10.37 -8.12 29.65
C ALA A 183 11.04 -6.78 29.94
N GLU A 184 12.25 -6.56 29.47
CA GLU A 184 12.99 -5.32 29.65
C GLU A 184 12.72 -4.33 28.51
N ALA A 185 12.42 -4.82 27.30
CA ALA A 185 12.07 -4.05 26.11
C ALA A 185 10.94 -4.74 25.34
N ILE A 186 10.44 -4.08 24.31
CA ILE A 186 9.39 -4.65 23.46
C ILE A 186 9.64 -4.41 21.97
N VAL A 187 8.98 -5.22 21.14
CA VAL A 187 8.73 -4.89 19.73
C VAL A 187 7.23 -4.98 19.51
N ASP A 188 6.64 -3.89 19.06
CA ASP A 188 5.21 -3.82 18.74
C ASP A 188 4.94 -2.82 17.62
N ILE A 189 3.66 -2.75 17.18
CA ILE A 189 3.23 -1.76 16.18
C ILE A 189 2.85 -0.45 16.85
N THR A 190 3.13 0.64 16.14
CA THR A 190 2.64 1.95 16.52
C THR A 190 2.27 2.79 15.30
N SER A 191 1.22 3.59 15.40
CA SER A 191 0.85 4.58 14.36
C SER A 191 1.34 5.98 14.72
N THR A 192 1.27 6.36 15.99
CA THR A 192 1.58 7.73 16.47
C THR A 192 2.57 7.75 17.63
N GLY A 193 2.94 6.60 18.16
CA GLY A 193 3.76 6.52 19.37
C GLY A 193 3.02 6.82 20.68
N ALA A 194 1.75 7.24 20.63
CA ALA A 194 1.02 7.69 21.82
C ALA A 194 0.89 6.60 22.90
N THR A 195 0.60 5.36 22.53
CA THR A 195 0.50 4.23 23.47
C THR A 195 1.86 3.91 24.10
N LEU A 196 2.94 3.99 23.34
CA LEU A 196 4.29 3.79 23.84
C LEU A 196 4.64 4.86 24.89
N ALA A 197 4.42 6.14 24.57
CA ALA A 197 4.67 7.25 25.47
C ALA A 197 3.83 7.15 26.76
N ALA A 198 2.56 6.72 26.66
CA ALA A 198 1.70 6.50 27.83
C ALA A 198 2.20 5.38 28.76
N ASN A 199 3.03 4.47 28.25
CA ASN A 199 3.67 3.40 29.01
C ASN A 199 5.15 3.70 29.34
N ASN A 200 5.59 4.96 29.23
CA ASN A 200 6.96 5.41 29.43
C ASN A 200 7.97 4.65 28.57
N LEU A 201 7.64 4.44 27.32
CA LEU A 201 8.48 3.80 26.30
C LEU A 201 8.82 4.78 25.20
N ARG A 202 10.02 4.66 24.65
CA ARG A 202 10.50 5.40 23.48
C ARG A 202 11.15 4.49 22.45
N ILE A 203 11.21 4.97 21.23
CA ILE A 203 11.83 4.26 20.09
C ILE A 203 13.28 4.76 19.97
N PRO A 204 14.31 3.89 19.92
CA PRO A 204 15.65 4.28 19.50
C PRO A 204 15.67 4.92 18.12
N ASN A 205 16.65 5.77 17.82
CA ASN A 205 16.72 6.53 16.57
C ASN A 205 16.66 5.66 15.30
N ASP A 206 17.21 4.46 15.38
CA ASP A 206 17.23 3.43 14.33
C ASP A 206 16.37 2.19 14.68
N GLY A 207 15.46 2.32 15.65
CA GLY A 207 14.62 1.23 16.15
C GLY A 207 13.36 0.94 15.31
N ILE A 208 13.21 1.51 14.13
CA ILE A 208 12.09 1.21 13.21
C ILE A 208 12.47 -0.03 12.38
N ILE A 209 11.77 -1.15 12.63
CA ILE A 209 11.98 -2.41 11.93
C ILE A 209 11.34 -2.37 10.54
N LEU A 210 10.10 -1.92 10.47
CA LEU A 210 9.31 -1.86 9.25
C LEU A 210 8.29 -0.73 9.31
N LYS A 211 8.29 0.13 8.29
CA LYS A 211 7.17 1.04 8.05
C LYS A 211 6.09 0.29 7.29
N SER A 212 5.00 -0.02 7.97
CA SER A 212 3.92 -0.83 7.43
C SER A 212 2.66 -0.01 7.15
N GLU A 213 1.95 -0.42 6.13
CA GLU A 213 0.59 0.03 5.81
C GLU A 213 -0.22 -1.10 5.19
N ALA A 214 -1.52 -0.89 5.01
CA ALA A 214 -2.38 -1.83 4.30
C ALA A 214 -1.94 -1.99 2.84
N GLN A 215 -1.72 -3.23 2.43
CA GLN A 215 -1.30 -3.62 1.09
C GLN A 215 -2.39 -4.42 0.40
N LEU A 216 -2.57 -4.19 -0.89
CA LEU A 216 -3.14 -5.18 -1.78
C LEU A 216 -2.01 -6.11 -2.21
N ALA A 217 -2.08 -7.36 -1.78
CA ALA A 217 -1.08 -8.38 -2.06
C ALA A 217 -1.65 -9.51 -2.93
N ALA A 218 -0.81 -10.14 -3.72
CA ALA A 218 -1.16 -11.30 -4.56
C ALA A 218 -0.32 -12.51 -4.17
N SER A 219 -0.95 -13.67 -4.14
CA SER A 219 -0.27 -14.95 -3.96
C SER A 219 0.39 -15.39 -5.27
N LEU A 220 1.68 -15.71 -5.23
CA LEU A 220 2.40 -16.32 -6.34
C LEU A 220 2.17 -17.85 -6.43
N LYS A 221 1.56 -18.42 -5.37
CA LYS A 221 1.23 -19.88 -5.29
C LYS A 221 -0.20 -20.21 -5.74
N ALA A 222 -1.06 -19.20 -5.92
CA ALA A 222 -2.44 -19.43 -6.35
C ALA A 222 -2.52 -19.96 -7.79
N ASN A 223 -3.64 -20.58 -8.13
CA ASN A 223 -3.88 -21.04 -9.50
C ASN A 223 -4.35 -19.88 -10.40
N TRP A 224 -3.43 -19.30 -11.13
CA TRP A 224 -3.68 -18.18 -12.04
C TRP A 224 -4.16 -18.63 -13.42
N SER A 225 -5.37 -19.23 -13.48
CA SER A 225 -6.04 -19.54 -14.75
C SER A 225 -6.31 -18.27 -15.57
N ASP A 226 -6.68 -18.43 -16.85
CA ASP A 226 -7.03 -17.28 -17.70
C ASP A 226 -8.21 -16.48 -17.12
N LYS A 227 -9.17 -17.14 -16.48
CA LYS A 227 -10.29 -16.49 -15.78
C LYS A 227 -9.79 -15.68 -14.58
N ALA A 228 -8.83 -16.24 -13.81
CA ALA A 228 -8.24 -15.52 -12.66
C ALA A 228 -7.42 -14.31 -13.13
N ARG A 229 -6.65 -14.43 -14.20
CA ARG A 229 -5.91 -13.32 -14.81
C ARG A 229 -6.84 -12.24 -15.34
N ALA A 230 -7.98 -12.60 -15.96
CA ALA A 230 -9.00 -11.67 -16.42
C ALA A 230 -9.67 -10.92 -15.25
N ALA A 231 -9.95 -11.61 -14.14
CA ALA A 231 -10.47 -11.00 -12.91
C ALA A 231 -9.46 -10.02 -12.29
N ALA A 232 -8.18 -10.41 -12.20
CA ALA A 232 -7.12 -9.50 -11.74
C ALA A 232 -7.00 -8.26 -12.62
N LYS A 233 -7.04 -8.43 -13.94
CA LYS A 233 -7.04 -7.30 -14.90
C LYS A 233 -8.21 -6.35 -14.64
N PHE A 234 -9.42 -6.89 -14.44
CA PHE A 234 -10.62 -6.09 -14.15
C PHE A 234 -10.44 -5.25 -12.88
N ILE A 235 -9.88 -5.85 -11.82
CA ILE A 235 -9.64 -5.17 -10.53
C ILE A 235 -8.54 -4.13 -10.66
N LEU A 236 -7.36 -4.54 -11.13
CA LEU A 236 -6.16 -3.72 -11.10
C LEU A 236 -6.25 -2.51 -12.02
N THR A 237 -6.87 -2.66 -13.21
CA THR A 237 -7.06 -1.54 -14.13
C THR A 237 -7.90 -0.43 -13.51
N ARG A 238 -8.95 -0.77 -12.75
CA ARG A 238 -9.82 0.22 -12.09
C ARG A 238 -9.17 0.84 -10.87
N LEU A 239 -8.53 0.01 -10.06
CA LEU A 239 -7.83 0.47 -8.86
C LEU A 239 -6.69 1.43 -9.22
N GLU A 240 -5.89 1.09 -10.23
CA GLU A 240 -4.79 1.93 -10.71
C GLU A 240 -5.32 3.25 -11.28
N ALA A 241 -6.36 3.21 -12.12
CA ALA A 241 -6.98 4.40 -12.68
C ALA A 241 -7.49 5.36 -11.58
N TYR A 242 -8.09 4.82 -10.53
CA TYR A 242 -8.52 5.59 -9.36
C TYR A 242 -7.32 6.16 -8.58
N GLN A 243 -6.29 5.35 -8.30
CA GLN A 243 -5.12 5.80 -7.55
C GLN A 243 -4.30 6.86 -8.30
N ILE A 244 -4.17 6.75 -9.61
CA ILE A 244 -3.52 7.76 -10.43
C ILE A 244 -4.34 9.06 -10.41
N ALA A 245 -5.65 8.97 -10.60
CA ALA A 245 -6.55 10.13 -10.59
C ALA A 245 -6.47 10.92 -9.28
N LYS A 246 -6.31 10.24 -8.13
CA LYS A 246 -6.14 10.92 -6.83
C LYS A 246 -4.90 11.81 -6.75
N LYS A 247 -3.87 11.51 -7.50
CA LYS A 247 -2.58 12.22 -7.48
C LYS A 247 -2.45 13.25 -8.60
N GLN A 248 -3.43 13.33 -9.49
CA GLN A 248 -3.40 14.17 -10.69
C GLN A 248 -4.57 15.14 -10.74
N ILE A 249 -4.35 16.23 -11.44
CA ILE A 249 -5.39 17.19 -11.87
C ILE A 249 -5.33 17.33 -13.36
N LYS A 250 -6.44 17.77 -13.92
CA LYS A 250 -6.60 18.15 -15.33
C LYS A 250 -6.73 19.67 -15.41
N VAL A 251 -5.86 20.31 -16.18
CA VAL A 251 -5.90 21.75 -16.44
C VAL A 251 -6.15 21.98 -17.91
N CYS A 252 -7.21 22.71 -18.21
CA CYS A 252 -7.53 23.16 -19.57
C CYS A 252 -7.25 24.65 -19.68
N LEU A 253 -6.33 25.04 -20.55
CA LEU A 253 -5.99 26.44 -20.85
C LEU A 253 -6.59 26.80 -22.20
N ARG A 254 -7.42 27.84 -22.23
CA ARG A 254 -8.04 28.35 -23.45
C ARG A 254 -7.42 29.67 -23.87
N PHE A 255 -7.10 29.77 -25.16
CA PHE A 255 -6.49 30.92 -25.80
C PHE A 255 -7.51 31.57 -26.74
N THR A 256 -7.64 32.88 -26.66
CA THR A 256 -8.50 33.62 -27.63
C THR A 256 -7.68 34.07 -28.83
N PRO A 257 -8.30 34.21 -30.02
CA PRO A 257 -7.59 34.61 -31.26
C PRO A 257 -6.88 35.96 -31.18
N ASN A 258 -7.28 36.82 -30.28
CA ASN A 258 -6.71 38.18 -30.09
C ASN A 258 -5.50 38.22 -29.14
N MET A 259 -5.16 37.12 -28.47
CA MET A 259 -3.93 37.02 -27.69
C MET A 259 -2.81 36.61 -28.65
N GLY A 260 -1.83 37.46 -28.87
CA GLY A 260 -0.77 37.33 -29.89
C GLY A 260 0.08 36.05 -29.89
N ALA A 261 -0.25 35.07 -29.05
CA ALA A 261 0.31 33.74 -29.01
C ALA A 261 -0.85 32.70 -29.09
N ALA A 262 -1.45 32.56 -30.25
CA ALA A 262 -2.59 31.67 -30.48
C ALA A 262 -2.27 30.18 -30.30
N ASN A 263 -1.01 29.79 -30.21
CA ASN A 263 -0.57 28.40 -30.05
C ASN A 263 0.67 28.31 -29.18
N MET A 264 0.65 27.41 -28.19
CA MET A 264 1.85 27.01 -27.47
C MET A 264 2.79 26.29 -28.45
N ARG A 265 4.08 26.71 -28.45
CA ARG A 265 5.10 26.04 -29.25
C ARG A 265 5.61 24.79 -28.57
N PRO A 266 6.10 23.77 -29.30
CA PRO A 266 6.63 22.54 -28.73
C PRO A 266 7.66 22.76 -27.61
N PRO A 267 8.64 23.68 -27.70
CA PRO A 267 9.59 23.93 -26.62
C PRO A 267 8.93 24.42 -25.32
N GLU A 268 7.84 25.17 -25.39
CA GLU A 268 7.11 25.65 -24.21
C GLU A 268 6.38 24.50 -23.53
N ILE A 269 5.80 23.59 -24.28
CA ILE A 269 5.15 22.37 -23.78
C ILE A 269 6.18 21.46 -23.09
N GLU A 270 7.36 21.28 -23.72
CA GLU A 270 8.46 20.50 -23.13
C GLU A 270 8.97 21.13 -21.83
N GLN A 271 9.02 22.46 -21.75
CA GLN A 271 9.39 23.17 -20.53
C GLN A 271 8.37 22.97 -19.42
N LEU A 272 7.08 23.00 -19.71
CA LEU A 272 6.01 22.71 -18.74
C LEU A 272 6.08 21.26 -18.25
N GLN A 273 6.41 20.32 -19.12
CA GLN A 273 6.63 18.94 -18.73
C GLN A 273 7.84 18.79 -17.80
N SER A 274 8.93 19.45 -18.11
CA SER A 274 10.15 19.41 -17.31
C SER A 274 9.97 20.07 -15.94
N ASN A 275 9.33 21.24 -15.88
CA ASN A 275 9.20 22.02 -14.65
C ASN A 275 8.13 21.48 -13.69
N TYR A 276 7.01 20.99 -14.23
CA TYR A 276 5.83 20.64 -13.45
C TYR A 276 5.37 19.19 -13.61
N GLY A 277 6.02 18.41 -14.46
CA GLY A 277 5.55 17.08 -14.85
C GLY A 277 4.21 17.11 -15.61
N ALA A 278 3.88 18.26 -16.22
CA ALA A 278 2.64 18.48 -16.95
C ALA A 278 2.66 17.73 -18.28
N LYS A 279 1.78 16.76 -18.45
CA LYS A 279 1.62 16.00 -19.70
C LYS A 279 0.50 16.59 -20.52
N LEU A 280 0.80 17.03 -21.74
CA LEU A 280 -0.22 17.43 -22.70
C LEU A 280 -1.00 16.19 -23.16
N VAL A 281 -2.31 16.24 -23.05
CA VAL A 281 -3.19 15.09 -23.38
C VAL A 281 -4.18 15.41 -24.49
N ASP A 282 -4.46 16.70 -24.73
CA ASP A 282 -5.34 17.11 -25.80
C ASP A 282 -5.01 18.53 -26.29
N ILE A 283 -5.16 18.74 -27.60
CA ILE A 283 -5.10 20.03 -28.24
C ILE A 283 -6.37 20.14 -29.09
N SER A 284 -7.22 21.11 -28.78
CA SER A 284 -8.39 21.43 -29.61
C SER A 284 -8.21 22.80 -30.25
N THR A 285 -8.22 22.83 -31.57
CA THR A 285 -8.21 24.07 -32.36
C THR A 285 -9.61 24.34 -32.82
N GLY A 286 -10.21 25.43 -32.32
CA GLY A 286 -11.53 25.89 -32.83
C GLY A 286 -11.48 26.34 -34.26
N ALA A 287 -12.65 26.36 -34.93
CA ALA A 287 -12.80 27.05 -36.22
C ALA A 287 -12.39 28.51 -36.04
N THR A 288 -11.93 29.15 -37.09
CA THR A 288 -11.22 30.43 -37.23
C THR A 288 -11.46 31.56 -36.21
N ASP A 289 -12.54 31.50 -35.40
CA ASP A 289 -12.90 32.52 -34.42
C ASP A 289 -12.96 32.02 -32.94
N GLN A 290 -12.70 30.74 -32.65
CA GLN A 290 -12.90 30.17 -31.30
C GLN A 290 -11.65 29.96 -30.47
N GLY A 291 -10.46 30.27 -31.03
CA GLY A 291 -9.19 30.05 -30.32
C GLY A 291 -8.79 28.58 -30.19
N SER A 292 -7.72 28.32 -29.47
CA SER A 292 -7.24 26.97 -29.20
C SER A 292 -7.32 26.66 -27.71
N SER A 293 -7.42 25.37 -27.36
CA SER A 293 -7.30 24.91 -25.98
C SER A 293 -6.27 23.81 -25.85
N TYR A 294 -5.54 23.83 -24.74
CA TYR A 294 -4.54 22.82 -24.38
C TYR A 294 -4.95 22.20 -23.05
N THR A 295 -5.05 20.89 -23.02
CA THR A 295 -5.38 20.15 -21.82
C THR A 295 -4.17 19.40 -21.31
N PHE A 296 -3.79 19.67 -20.06
CA PHE A 296 -2.70 19.03 -19.36
C PHE A 296 -3.21 18.16 -18.22
N ILE A 297 -2.48 17.09 -17.94
CA ILE A 297 -2.56 16.34 -16.68
C ILE A 297 -1.24 16.56 -15.93
N LEU A 298 -1.31 16.94 -14.66
CA LEU A 298 -0.15 17.21 -13.83
C LEU A 298 -0.39 16.80 -12.37
N PRO A 299 0.70 16.55 -11.59
CA PRO A 299 0.59 16.23 -10.18
C PRO A 299 -0.16 17.31 -9.41
N VAL A 300 -1.07 16.91 -8.51
CA VAL A 300 -1.91 17.84 -7.74
C VAL A 300 -1.10 18.85 -6.93
N ASN A 301 0.08 18.47 -6.42
CA ASN A 301 0.96 19.34 -5.66
C ASN A 301 1.68 20.40 -6.53
N GLN A 302 1.63 20.28 -7.84
CA GLN A 302 2.19 21.25 -8.78
C GLN A 302 1.16 22.30 -9.27
N GLN A 303 -0.11 22.16 -8.87
CA GLN A 303 -1.20 23.02 -9.35
C GLN A 303 -0.89 24.50 -9.16
N ALA A 304 -0.53 24.92 -7.94
CA ALA A 304 -0.32 26.34 -7.62
C ALA A 304 0.83 26.91 -8.44
N ALA A 305 2.00 26.26 -8.40
CA ALA A 305 3.19 26.72 -9.13
C ALA A 305 2.95 26.78 -10.66
N PHE A 306 2.26 25.77 -11.22
CA PHE A 306 1.90 25.77 -12.62
C PHE A 306 0.97 26.93 -12.99
N MET A 307 -0.09 27.16 -12.19
CA MET A 307 -1.06 28.24 -12.47
C MET A 307 -0.44 29.62 -12.28
N ASP A 308 0.41 29.81 -11.26
CA ASP A 308 1.11 31.08 -11.03
C ASP A 308 2.02 31.45 -12.21
N ASP A 309 2.75 30.47 -12.76
CA ASP A 309 3.59 30.67 -13.95
C ASP A 309 2.73 31.01 -15.19
N MET A 310 1.61 30.29 -15.39
CA MET A 310 0.70 30.58 -16.51
C MET A 310 0.07 31.97 -16.41
N ILE A 311 -0.34 32.39 -15.21
CA ILE A 311 -0.92 33.72 -14.95
C ILE A 311 0.15 34.81 -15.12
N GLY A 312 1.34 34.61 -14.54
CA GLY A 312 2.43 35.58 -14.60
C GLY A 312 2.89 35.88 -16.02
N ASN A 313 2.88 34.87 -16.88
CA ASN A 313 3.23 35.03 -18.31
C ASN A 313 2.06 35.41 -19.21
N GLN A 314 0.85 35.59 -18.65
CA GLN A 314 -0.38 35.96 -19.40
C GLN A 314 -0.67 35.01 -20.60
N LEU A 315 -0.40 33.70 -20.43
CA LEU A 315 -0.40 32.74 -21.53
C LEU A 315 -1.78 32.18 -21.91
N PHE A 316 -2.86 32.57 -21.21
CA PHE A 316 -4.20 32.06 -21.47
C PHE A 316 -5.31 33.08 -21.13
N ALA A 317 -6.48 32.92 -21.74
CA ALA A 317 -7.66 33.73 -21.41
C ALA A 317 -8.50 33.13 -20.29
N ILE A 318 -8.68 31.81 -20.29
CA ILE A 318 -9.43 31.06 -19.29
C ILE A 318 -8.65 29.80 -18.91
N GLY A 319 -8.37 29.63 -17.61
CA GLY A 319 -7.81 28.40 -17.04
C GLY A 319 -8.88 27.65 -16.23
N GLU A 320 -9.16 26.42 -16.58
CA GLU A 320 -10.09 25.55 -15.87
C GLU A 320 -9.32 24.38 -15.24
N VAL A 321 -9.50 24.18 -13.93
CA VAL A 321 -8.89 23.07 -13.19
C VAL A 321 -9.99 22.11 -12.76
N SER A 322 -9.82 20.84 -13.07
CA SER A 322 -10.73 19.78 -12.66
C SER A 322 -9.98 18.60 -12.07
N LYS A 323 -10.65 17.84 -11.19
CA LYS A 323 -10.11 16.62 -10.60
C LYS A 323 -10.82 15.43 -11.24
N PRO A 324 -10.11 14.59 -12.00
CA PRO A 324 -10.73 13.40 -12.59
C PRO A 324 -11.03 12.37 -11.49
N ASP A 325 -12.13 11.64 -11.62
CA ASP A 325 -12.44 10.50 -10.77
C ASP A 325 -11.57 9.29 -11.12
N PHE A 326 -11.30 9.12 -12.42
CA PHE A 326 -10.47 8.04 -12.98
C PHE A 326 -9.59 8.55 -14.10
N LEU A 327 -8.38 7.99 -14.17
CA LEU A 327 -7.47 8.17 -15.31
C LEU A 327 -7.00 6.78 -15.78
N TYR A 328 -7.57 6.32 -16.87
CA TYR A 328 -7.20 5.05 -17.52
C TYR A 328 -6.08 5.27 -18.53
N PHE A 329 -5.06 4.45 -18.44
CA PHE A 329 -4.02 4.35 -19.45
C PHE A 329 -4.14 3.01 -20.19
N GLN A 330 -3.58 2.95 -21.39
CA GLN A 330 -3.61 1.74 -22.22
C GLN A 330 -2.90 0.56 -21.52
N ARG A 331 -1.85 0.85 -20.73
CA ARG A 331 -1.12 -0.13 -19.92
C ARG A 331 -1.49 0.04 -18.47
N CYS A 332 -1.60 -1.06 -17.75
CA CYS A 332 -1.78 -1.12 -16.31
C CYS A 332 -0.48 -1.67 -15.69
N GLU A 333 0.29 -0.81 -15.05
CA GLU A 333 1.58 -1.18 -14.47
C GLU A 333 1.45 -2.18 -13.33
N MET A 334 0.38 -2.07 -12.51
CA MET A 334 0.12 -3.03 -11.45
C MET A 334 -0.07 -4.44 -12.01
N LEU A 335 -0.83 -4.55 -13.10
CA LEU A 335 -1.07 -5.84 -13.76
C LEU A 335 0.21 -6.37 -14.42
N GLU A 336 0.95 -5.54 -15.14
CA GLU A 336 2.20 -5.95 -15.80
C GLU A 336 3.23 -6.46 -14.79
N ARG A 337 3.39 -5.78 -13.65
CA ARG A 337 4.27 -6.22 -12.56
C ARG A 337 3.82 -7.56 -11.96
N LEU A 338 2.53 -7.72 -11.72
CA LEU A 338 2.00 -8.98 -11.21
C LEU A 338 2.24 -10.12 -12.21
N LEU A 339 1.85 -9.93 -13.48
CA LEU A 339 2.01 -10.97 -14.51
C LEU A 339 3.47 -11.35 -14.73
N GLY A 340 4.40 -10.41 -14.64
CA GLY A 340 5.84 -10.65 -14.70
C GLY A 340 6.38 -11.50 -13.53
N ARG A 341 5.63 -11.63 -12.43
CA ARG A 341 5.97 -12.47 -11.27
C ARG A 341 5.34 -13.87 -11.33
N LEU A 342 4.34 -14.06 -12.20
CA LEU A 342 3.58 -15.30 -12.36
C LEU A 342 4.14 -16.22 -13.47
N VAL A 343 5.32 -15.91 -13.98
CA VAL A 343 6.00 -16.67 -15.07
C VAL A 343 6.84 -17.79 -14.51
#